data_c2da4f38344134c1e95923a5ef835f01
#
_entry.id   c2da4f38344134c1e95923a5ef835f01
#
_cell.length_a   1.000
_cell.length_b   1.000
_cell.length_c   1.000
_cell.angle_alpha   90.00
_cell.angle_beta   90.00
_cell.angle_gamma   90.00
#
_symmetry.space_group_name_H-M   'P 1'
#
loop_
_entity.id
_entity.type
_entity.pdbx_description
1 polymer ?
#
loop_
_entity_poly.entity_id
_entity_poly.type
_entity_poly.pdbx_seq_one_letter_code
_entity_poly.pdbx_strand_id
1 'polypeptide(L)'
;MANEPLQLNLGSLRSAMALTLHTHHASRIWHGRTPAEGRPGIIGLNGFISIMNKLKRGAEQDDPYSDWWMLRIEEKIADTKTRLQTLREQVDQALADVPPALSLGENLNVQPVKLPLFVNSQLGFMAVYLLADYDDLARRLILAHHTALIDRSTLERWLNDGAHALRSLFSLAQQYRYSGTTRDDFAAKNAAARAALEKFGELPTDVLEGTRRSRFAPPINRRSSQDGKQERTDTPSAAPTDEATEDDANDDGAASDEDEPA
;
A
#
# COMPACT_ATOMS: atom_id res chain seq x y z
N MET A 1 0.96 -2.48 -55.27
CA MET A 1 1.26 -1.60 -54.12
C MET A 1 0.88 -2.37 -52.86
N ALA A 2 1.87 -2.90 -52.16
CA ALA A 2 1.66 -3.64 -50.94
C ALA A 2 1.31 -2.63 -49.83
N ASN A 3 0.16 -2.85 -49.17
CA ASN A 3 -0.25 -2.09 -48.02
C ASN A 3 0.68 -2.49 -46.84
N GLU A 4 1.64 -1.64 -46.51
CA GLU A 4 2.40 -1.80 -45.26
C GLU A 4 1.43 -1.67 -44.07
N PRO A 5 1.43 -2.63 -43.14
CA PRO A 5 0.60 -2.52 -41.94
C PRO A 5 1.08 -1.33 -41.12
N LEU A 6 0.17 -0.39 -40.86
CA LEU A 6 0.39 0.77 -40.02
C LEU A 6 0.74 0.28 -38.60
N GLN A 7 2.01 0.23 -38.24
CA GLN A 7 2.45 -0.08 -36.89
C GLN A 7 2.20 1.14 -36.00
N LEU A 8 1.04 1.16 -35.35
CA LEU A 8 0.71 2.13 -34.30
C LEU A 8 1.51 1.78 -33.03
N ASN A 9 2.65 2.41 -32.86
CA ASN A 9 3.50 2.25 -31.69
C ASN A 9 3.00 3.18 -30.56
N LEU A 10 1.88 2.80 -29.92
CA LEU A 10 1.30 3.55 -28.82
C LEU A 10 2.06 3.22 -27.52
N GLY A 11 2.58 4.25 -26.86
CA GLY A 11 3.17 4.14 -25.51
C GLY A 11 2.11 3.85 -24.45
N SER A 12 2.55 3.41 -23.26
CA SER A 12 1.65 3.15 -22.13
C SER A 12 1.00 4.44 -21.63
N LEU A 13 -0.30 4.37 -21.32
CA LEU A 13 -1.01 5.46 -20.67
C LEU A 13 -0.48 5.65 -19.26
N ARG A 14 -0.17 6.90 -18.89
CA ARG A 14 0.26 7.28 -17.54
C ARG A 14 -0.57 8.46 -17.07
N SER A 15 -1.14 8.34 -15.86
CA SER A 15 -1.84 9.44 -15.19
C SER A 15 -1.03 9.90 -13.99
N ALA A 16 -0.82 11.20 -13.85
CA ALA A 16 -0.32 11.79 -12.62
C ALA A 16 -1.45 11.78 -11.60
N MET A 17 -1.25 11.10 -10.49
CA MET A 17 -2.22 11.03 -9.38
C MET A 17 -1.62 11.65 -8.13
N ALA A 18 -2.44 12.39 -7.39
CA ALA A 18 -2.05 12.93 -6.10
C ALA A 18 -3.20 12.83 -5.11
N LEU A 19 -2.88 12.55 -3.85
CA LEU A 19 -3.81 12.63 -2.73
C LEU A 19 -3.65 13.98 -2.05
N THR A 20 -4.76 14.69 -1.88
CA THR A 20 -4.79 15.96 -1.13
C THR A 20 -5.31 15.67 0.27
N LEU A 21 -4.55 16.05 1.30
CA LEU A 21 -4.91 15.90 2.70
C LEU A 21 -5.03 17.26 3.37
N HIS A 22 -6.08 17.43 4.15
CA HIS A 22 -6.41 18.68 4.84
C HIS A 22 -6.10 18.64 6.34
N THR A 23 -5.88 17.47 6.93
CA THR A 23 -5.70 17.31 8.37
C THR A 23 -4.34 16.74 8.75
N HIS A 24 -3.78 17.19 9.87
CA HIS A 24 -2.59 16.58 10.45
C HIS A 24 -2.82 15.12 10.87
N HIS A 25 -4.07 14.77 11.19
CA HIS A 25 -4.43 13.39 11.58
C HIS A 25 -4.20 12.44 10.42
N ALA A 26 -4.68 12.76 9.21
CA ALA A 26 -4.46 11.96 8.01
C ALA A 26 -2.99 11.98 7.55
N SER A 27 -2.33 13.13 7.62
CA SER A 27 -0.91 13.24 7.30
C SER A 27 -0.04 12.32 8.16
N ARG A 28 -0.34 12.18 9.45
CA ARG A 28 0.36 11.22 10.34
C ARG A 28 0.14 9.75 9.94
N ILE A 29 -1.02 9.41 9.37
CA ILE A 29 -1.27 8.05 8.85
C ILE A 29 -0.51 7.82 7.55
N TRP A 30 -0.41 8.84 6.70
CA TRP A 30 0.40 8.78 5.47
C TRP A 30 1.87 8.46 5.77
N HIS A 31 2.46 9.16 6.73
CA HIS A 31 3.88 8.97 7.10
C HIS A 31 4.12 7.72 7.94
N GLY A 32 3.10 7.27 8.67
CA GLY A 32 3.26 6.19 9.63
C GLY A 32 3.86 6.67 10.96
N ARG A 33 4.39 5.73 11.72
CA ARG A 33 5.01 5.98 13.03
C ARG A 33 6.36 5.29 13.11
N THR A 34 7.41 6.05 13.39
CA THR A 34 8.74 5.51 13.69
C THR A 34 8.73 4.69 14.98
N PRO A 35 9.57 3.65 15.09
CA PRO A 35 9.75 2.94 16.36
C PRO A 35 10.22 3.89 17.46
N ALA A 36 9.66 3.73 18.64
CA ALA A 36 10.09 4.43 19.85
C ALA A 36 10.16 3.43 20.98
N GLU A 37 10.77 3.81 22.11
CA GLU A 37 10.92 2.94 23.27
C GLU A 37 9.57 2.38 23.72
N GLY A 38 9.46 1.05 23.75
CA GLY A 38 8.22 0.32 24.10
C GLY A 38 7.08 0.38 23.04
N ARG A 39 7.30 1.00 21.86
CA ARG A 39 6.27 1.09 20.81
C ARG A 39 6.82 0.69 19.44
N PRO A 40 6.28 -0.37 18.81
CA PRO A 40 6.72 -0.77 17.48
C PRO A 40 6.37 0.30 16.43
N GLY A 41 7.21 0.40 15.41
CA GLY A 41 6.94 1.22 14.24
C GLY A 41 5.75 0.68 13.45
N ILE A 42 4.99 1.59 12.85
CA ILE A 42 3.91 1.25 11.92
C ILE A 42 4.18 1.98 10.62
N ILE A 43 4.20 1.22 9.52
CA ILE A 43 4.39 1.80 8.19
C ILE A 43 3.29 2.80 7.86
N GLY A 44 3.63 3.80 7.05
CA GLY A 44 2.65 4.69 6.45
C GLY A 44 2.02 4.10 5.19
N LEU A 45 1.15 4.88 4.53
CA LEU A 45 0.45 4.44 3.32
C LEU A 45 1.42 4.04 2.20
N ASN A 46 2.52 4.74 1.98
CA ASN A 46 3.52 4.38 0.97
C ASN A 46 4.14 3.00 1.23
N GLY A 47 4.46 2.69 2.49
CA GLY A 47 4.93 1.38 2.89
C GLY A 47 3.89 0.29 2.65
N PHE A 48 2.62 0.56 2.97
CA PHE A 48 1.51 -0.34 2.67
C PHE A 48 1.38 -0.59 1.16
N ILE A 49 1.38 0.44 0.33
CA ILE A 49 1.32 0.32 -1.14
C ILE A 49 2.48 -0.54 -1.66
N SER A 50 3.69 -0.33 -1.15
CA SER A 50 4.86 -1.13 -1.52
C SER A 50 4.68 -2.61 -1.21
N ILE A 51 4.10 -2.94 -0.04
CA ILE A 51 3.79 -4.32 0.34
C ILE A 51 2.70 -4.89 -0.58
N MET A 52 1.66 -4.12 -0.90
CA MET A 52 0.60 -4.59 -1.82
C MET A 52 1.14 -4.89 -3.23
N ASN A 53 2.11 -4.11 -3.71
CA ASN A 53 2.77 -4.39 -4.99
C ASN A 53 3.63 -5.67 -4.95
N LYS A 54 4.29 -5.96 -3.81
CA LYS A 54 5.02 -7.23 -3.61
C LYS A 54 4.07 -8.41 -3.52
N LEU A 55 2.98 -8.25 -2.78
CA LEU A 55 1.94 -9.25 -2.59
C LEU A 55 1.29 -9.64 -3.93
N LYS A 56 0.95 -8.65 -4.75
CA LYS A 56 0.42 -8.87 -6.10
C LYS A 56 1.39 -9.70 -6.95
N ARG A 57 2.70 -9.37 -6.94
CA ARG A 57 3.72 -10.13 -7.68
C ARG A 57 3.85 -11.57 -7.18
N GLY A 58 3.79 -11.79 -5.86
CA GLY A 58 3.79 -13.15 -5.31
C GLY A 58 2.59 -13.97 -5.78
N ALA A 59 1.40 -13.38 -5.78
CA ALA A 59 0.19 -14.04 -6.28
C ALA A 59 0.22 -14.31 -7.80
N GLU A 60 0.89 -13.46 -8.61
CA GLU A 60 1.17 -13.69 -10.03
C GLU A 60 2.10 -14.90 -10.26
N GLN A 61 3.00 -15.15 -9.31
CA GLN A 61 3.96 -16.26 -9.32
C GLN A 61 3.42 -17.55 -8.70
N ASP A 62 2.11 -17.63 -8.48
CA ASP A 62 1.42 -18.79 -7.90
C ASP A 62 1.83 -19.13 -6.46
N ASP A 63 2.26 -18.11 -5.68
CA ASP A 63 2.56 -18.28 -4.25
C ASP A 63 1.25 -18.33 -3.43
N PRO A 64 0.93 -19.48 -2.80
CA PRO A 64 -0.31 -19.63 -2.05
C PRO A 64 -0.34 -18.78 -0.77
N TYR A 65 0.79 -18.45 -0.17
CA TYR A 65 0.85 -17.54 0.97
C TYR A 65 0.52 -16.10 0.57
N SER A 66 0.93 -15.68 -0.63
CA SER A 66 0.54 -14.37 -1.16
C SER A 66 -0.97 -14.30 -1.40
N ASP A 67 -1.59 -15.32 -1.96
CA ASP A 67 -3.06 -15.37 -2.10
C ASP A 67 -3.78 -15.33 -0.74
N TRP A 68 -3.27 -16.07 0.25
CA TRP A 68 -3.79 -16.05 1.61
C TRP A 68 -3.72 -14.66 2.25
N TRP A 69 -2.60 -13.98 2.10
CA TRP A 69 -2.44 -12.62 2.61
C TRP A 69 -3.32 -11.62 1.87
N MET A 70 -3.54 -11.78 0.55
CA MET A 70 -4.50 -10.94 -0.19
C MET A 70 -5.91 -11.06 0.38
N LEU A 71 -6.37 -12.25 0.69
CA LEU A 71 -7.68 -12.47 1.32
C LEU A 71 -7.78 -11.78 2.69
N ARG A 72 -6.78 -11.97 3.55
CA ARG A 72 -6.76 -11.35 4.89
C ARG A 72 -6.76 -9.82 4.84
N ILE A 73 -6.02 -9.25 3.89
CA ILE A 73 -5.94 -7.80 3.73
C ILE A 73 -7.25 -7.27 3.12
N GLU A 74 -7.84 -7.96 2.16
CA GLU A 74 -9.14 -7.61 1.58
C GLU A 74 -10.24 -7.58 2.66
N GLU A 75 -10.29 -8.59 3.52
CA GLU A 75 -11.21 -8.65 4.65
C GLU A 75 -10.96 -7.47 5.63
N LYS A 76 -9.69 -7.22 5.97
CA LYS A 76 -9.32 -6.12 6.87
C LYS A 76 -9.62 -4.74 6.30
N ILE A 77 -9.51 -4.56 4.99
CA ILE A 77 -9.93 -3.34 4.29
C ILE A 77 -11.45 -3.15 4.42
N ALA A 78 -12.24 -4.23 4.23
CA ALA A 78 -13.68 -4.18 4.37
C ALA A 78 -14.10 -3.79 5.80
N ASP A 79 -13.49 -4.41 6.81
CA ASP A 79 -13.70 -4.06 8.23
C ASP A 79 -13.37 -2.60 8.53
N THR A 80 -12.22 -2.13 8.01
CA THR A 80 -11.78 -0.75 8.20
C THR A 80 -12.76 0.23 7.57
N LYS A 81 -13.24 -0.08 6.35
CA LYS A 81 -14.26 0.72 5.66
C LYS A 81 -15.56 0.81 6.47
N THR A 82 -16.06 -0.32 6.94
CA THR A 82 -17.27 -0.37 7.76
C THR A 82 -17.11 0.48 9.03
N ARG A 83 -15.96 0.41 9.69
CA ARG A 83 -15.70 1.21 10.90
C ARG A 83 -15.66 2.70 10.61
N LEU A 84 -15.00 3.14 9.55
CA LEU A 84 -14.98 4.55 9.14
C LEU A 84 -16.39 5.03 8.75
N GLN A 85 -17.16 4.20 8.09
CA GLN A 85 -18.54 4.51 7.73
C GLN A 85 -19.43 4.68 8.96
N THR A 86 -19.33 3.79 9.95
CA THR A 86 -20.07 3.94 11.22
C THR A 86 -19.71 5.24 11.94
N LEU A 87 -18.43 5.60 11.99
CA LEU A 87 -18.01 6.89 12.58
C LEU A 87 -18.55 8.08 11.78
N ARG A 88 -18.60 7.99 10.46
CA ARG A 88 -19.19 9.00 9.58
C ARG A 88 -20.67 9.21 9.85
N GLU A 89 -21.45 8.13 9.97
CA GLU A 89 -22.85 8.17 10.30
C GLU A 89 -23.10 8.84 11.66
N GLN A 90 -22.27 8.56 12.66
CA GLN A 90 -22.34 9.22 13.98
C GLN A 90 -22.09 10.73 13.88
N VAL A 91 -21.10 11.15 13.09
CA VAL A 91 -20.81 12.58 12.88
C VAL A 91 -21.93 13.27 12.09
N ASP A 92 -22.44 12.61 11.05
CA ASP A 92 -23.54 13.16 10.25
C ASP A 92 -24.80 13.32 11.09
N GLN A 93 -25.08 12.41 12.02
CA GLN A 93 -26.17 12.54 12.99
C GLN A 93 -25.95 13.75 13.93
N ALA A 94 -24.73 13.93 14.46
CA ALA A 94 -24.43 15.08 15.30
C ALA A 94 -24.54 16.42 14.52
N LEU A 95 -24.12 16.45 13.25
CA LEU A 95 -24.25 17.61 12.39
C LEU A 95 -25.70 17.92 11.97
N ALA A 96 -26.62 16.94 12.03
CA ALA A 96 -28.03 17.14 11.77
C ALA A 96 -28.73 18.01 12.82
N ASP A 97 -28.14 18.15 14.03
CA ASP A 97 -28.67 18.99 15.12
C ASP A 97 -28.37 20.49 14.93
N VAL A 98 -27.70 20.86 13.82
CA VAL A 98 -27.44 22.27 13.49
C VAL A 98 -28.75 23.01 13.24
N PRO A 99 -29.00 24.18 13.91
CA PRO A 99 -30.20 24.96 13.66
C PRO A 99 -30.34 25.37 12.18
N PRO A 100 -31.54 25.33 11.60
CA PRO A 100 -31.75 25.62 10.17
C PRO A 100 -31.30 27.03 9.73
N ALA A 101 -31.20 27.95 10.66
CA ALA A 101 -30.71 29.31 10.41
C ALA A 101 -29.19 29.41 10.23
N LEU A 102 -28.46 28.35 10.57
CA LEU A 102 -26.98 28.27 10.45
C LEU A 102 -26.61 27.35 9.31
N SER A 103 -25.92 27.87 8.32
CA SER A 103 -25.31 27.03 7.26
C SER A 103 -23.83 26.82 7.55
N LEU A 104 -23.43 25.54 7.59
CA LEU A 104 -22.03 25.15 7.76
C LEU A 104 -21.40 24.87 6.39
N GLY A 105 -20.33 25.59 6.07
CA GLY A 105 -19.50 25.28 4.90
C GLY A 105 -18.54 24.12 5.15
N GLU A 106 -17.84 23.70 4.09
CA GLU A 106 -16.80 22.67 4.21
C GLU A 106 -15.60 23.19 5.02
N ASN A 107 -15.12 22.37 5.96
CA ASN A 107 -13.94 22.68 6.75
C ASN A 107 -12.66 22.26 5.99
N LEU A 108 -12.18 23.11 5.08
CA LEU A 108 -11.01 22.87 4.24
C LEU A 108 -9.78 23.59 4.79
N ASN A 109 -8.62 22.96 4.67
CA ASN A 109 -7.35 23.62 4.98
C ASN A 109 -7.00 24.63 3.86
N VAL A 110 -6.57 25.81 4.22
CA VAL A 110 -6.13 26.87 3.28
C VAL A 110 -4.88 26.44 2.50
N GLN A 111 -4.02 25.60 3.11
CA GLN A 111 -2.80 25.04 2.53
C GLN A 111 -2.78 23.53 2.69
N PRO A 112 -3.55 22.78 1.90
CA PRO A 112 -3.57 21.34 1.98
C PRO A 112 -2.26 20.74 1.45
N VAL A 113 -1.89 19.57 1.98
CA VAL A 113 -0.73 18.82 1.51
C VAL A 113 -1.13 17.97 0.30
N LYS A 114 -0.42 18.12 -0.82
CA LYS A 114 -0.59 17.28 -2.02
C LYS A 114 0.55 16.28 -2.11
N LEU A 115 0.20 15.00 -2.13
CA LEU A 115 1.12 13.88 -2.06
C LEU A 115 1.02 13.06 -3.34
N PRO A 116 2.12 12.87 -4.10
CA PRO A 116 2.09 12.08 -5.32
C PRO A 116 1.82 10.60 -5.01
N LEU A 117 1.03 9.94 -5.87
CA LEU A 117 0.63 8.55 -5.73
C LEU A 117 1.23 7.69 -6.85
N PHE A 118 1.87 6.58 -6.45
CA PHE A 118 2.37 5.55 -7.35
C PHE A 118 1.83 4.19 -6.91
N VAL A 119 0.65 3.82 -7.41
CA VAL A 119 -0.07 2.62 -6.97
C VAL A 119 -0.30 1.69 -8.15
N ASN A 120 0.16 0.44 -8.05
CA ASN A 120 0.01 -0.59 -9.08
C ASN A 120 -0.92 -1.75 -8.66
N SER A 121 -1.56 -1.65 -7.49
CA SER A 121 -2.44 -2.70 -6.96
C SER A 121 -3.78 -2.11 -6.52
N GLN A 122 -4.86 -2.84 -6.77
CA GLN A 122 -6.21 -2.44 -6.38
C GLN A 122 -6.35 -2.32 -4.85
N LEU A 123 -5.75 -3.25 -4.09
CA LEU A 123 -5.74 -3.18 -2.62
C LEU A 123 -4.98 -1.93 -2.12
N GLY A 124 -3.94 -1.50 -2.84
CA GLY A 124 -3.25 -0.24 -2.57
C GLY A 124 -4.17 0.97 -2.78
N PHE A 125 -4.93 1.02 -3.87
CA PHE A 125 -5.91 2.07 -4.13
C PHE A 125 -7.02 2.10 -3.09
N MET A 126 -7.51 0.94 -2.64
CA MET A 126 -8.52 0.88 -1.58
C MET A 126 -8.03 1.52 -0.28
N ALA A 127 -6.75 1.33 0.07
CA ALA A 127 -6.16 1.99 1.24
C ALA A 127 -6.02 3.52 1.04
N VAL A 128 -5.76 3.99 -0.18
CA VAL A 128 -5.77 5.43 -0.51
C VAL A 128 -7.16 6.01 -0.26
N TYR A 129 -8.22 5.33 -0.72
CA TYR A 129 -9.60 5.77 -0.49
C TYR A 129 -9.95 5.80 1.00
N LEU A 130 -9.55 4.79 1.77
CA LEU A 130 -9.76 4.77 3.21
C LEU A 130 -9.06 5.93 3.93
N LEU A 131 -7.87 6.33 3.48
CA LEU A 131 -7.18 7.48 4.05
C LEU A 131 -7.87 8.80 3.67
N ALA A 132 -8.38 8.92 2.44
CA ALA A 132 -9.19 10.06 2.02
C ALA A 132 -10.50 10.16 2.82
N ASP A 133 -11.20 9.04 3.02
CA ASP A 133 -12.40 8.95 3.84
C ASP A 133 -12.13 9.35 5.30
N TYR A 134 -10.97 8.96 5.84
CA TYR A 134 -10.56 9.34 7.18
C TYR A 134 -10.22 10.84 7.28
N ASP A 135 -9.59 11.45 6.26
CA ASP A 135 -9.34 12.89 6.24
C ASP A 135 -10.65 13.68 6.21
N ASP A 136 -11.63 13.24 5.40
CA ASP A 136 -12.97 13.83 5.38
C ASP A 136 -13.68 13.70 6.74
N LEU A 137 -13.65 12.50 7.34
CA LEU A 137 -14.17 12.25 8.69
C LEU A 137 -13.53 13.19 9.72
N ALA A 138 -12.21 13.34 9.70
CA ALA A 138 -11.49 14.20 10.64
C ALA A 138 -11.89 15.67 10.49
N ARG A 139 -12.07 16.15 9.25
CA ARG A 139 -12.55 17.52 8.98
C ARG A 139 -13.95 17.76 9.56
N ARG A 140 -14.87 16.80 9.38
CA ARG A 140 -16.24 16.88 9.90
C ARG A 140 -16.28 16.83 11.42
N LEU A 141 -15.46 15.99 12.04
CA LEU A 141 -15.32 15.91 13.49
C LEU A 141 -14.81 17.23 14.09
N ILE A 142 -13.80 17.83 13.48
CA ILE A 142 -13.27 19.12 13.90
C ILE A 142 -14.35 20.21 13.76
N LEU A 143 -15.13 20.18 12.66
CA LEU A 143 -16.23 21.12 12.46
C LEU A 143 -17.32 20.96 13.52
N ALA A 144 -17.77 19.73 13.80
CA ALA A 144 -18.77 19.43 14.83
C ALA A 144 -18.31 19.87 16.23
N HIS A 145 -17.03 19.76 16.52
CA HIS A 145 -16.47 20.27 17.77
C HIS A 145 -16.41 21.80 17.81
N HIS A 146 -16.01 22.47 16.72
CA HIS A 146 -15.98 23.93 16.65
C HIS A 146 -17.37 24.56 16.79
N THR A 147 -18.40 23.84 16.35
CA THR A 147 -19.81 24.26 16.46
C THR A 147 -20.47 23.81 17.76
N ALA A 148 -19.68 23.28 18.71
CA ALA A 148 -20.15 22.80 20.01
C ALA A 148 -21.19 21.65 19.97
N LEU A 149 -21.29 20.92 18.85
CA LEU A 149 -22.17 19.76 18.71
C LEU A 149 -21.61 18.52 19.41
N ILE A 150 -20.28 18.42 19.51
CA ILE A 150 -19.60 17.34 20.23
C ILE A 150 -18.55 17.95 21.18
N ASP A 151 -18.30 17.27 22.28
CA ASP A 151 -17.28 17.65 23.23
C ASP A 151 -15.87 17.17 22.78
N ARG A 152 -14.84 17.69 23.45
CA ARG A 152 -13.45 17.36 23.15
C ARG A 152 -13.15 15.86 23.33
N SER A 153 -13.72 15.21 24.32
CA SER A 153 -13.47 13.80 24.61
C SER A 153 -14.03 12.90 23.49
N THR A 154 -15.19 13.24 22.96
CA THR A 154 -15.82 12.58 21.82
C THR A 154 -15.01 12.80 20.55
N LEU A 155 -14.55 14.03 20.28
CA LEU A 155 -13.67 14.34 19.15
C LEU A 155 -12.41 13.47 19.18
N GLU A 156 -11.68 13.47 20.31
CA GLU A 156 -10.42 12.72 20.45
C GLU A 156 -10.65 11.21 20.32
N ARG A 157 -11.71 10.68 20.90
CA ARG A 157 -12.07 9.26 20.81
C ARG A 157 -12.34 8.84 19.36
N TRP A 158 -13.22 9.54 18.66
CA TRP A 158 -13.59 9.17 17.28
C TRP A 158 -12.45 9.35 16.28
N LEU A 159 -11.62 10.40 16.43
CA LEU A 159 -10.39 10.56 15.66
C LEU A 159 -9.42 9.40 15.89
N ASN A 160 -9.24 8.99 17.17
CA ASN A 160 -8.35 7.90 17.52
C ASN A 160 -8.89 6.54 17.01
N ASP A 161 -10.20 6.32 17.06
CA ASP A 161 -10.85 5.10 16.57
C ASP A 161 -10.64 4.92 15.06
N GLY A 162 -10.86 5.98 14.27
CA GLY A 162 -10.61 5.95 12.83
C GLY A 162 -9.13 5.74 12.50
N ALA A 163 -8.25 6.46 13.19
CA ALA A 163 -6.80 6.30 13.04
C ALA A 163 -6.32 4.89 13.44
N HIS A 164 -6.90 4.30 14.48
CA HIS A 164 -6.58 2.94 14.92
C HIS A 164 -6.97 1.90 13.88
N ALA A 165 -8.14 2.04 13.26
CA ALA A 165 -8.59 1.14 12.20
C ALA A 165 -7.58 1.10 11.04
N LEU A 166 -7.13 2.27 10.56
CA LEU A 166 -6.12 2.37 9.49
C LEU A 166 -4.75 1.82 9.92
N ARG A 167 -4.28 2.17 11.12
CA ARG A 167 -2.99 1.66 11.62
C ARG A 167 -3.02 0.14 11.81
N SER A 168 -4.14 -0.42 12.25
CA SER A 168 -4.34 -1.86 12.39
C SER A 168 -4.24 -2.58 11.04
N LEU A 169 -4.83 -2.00 9.97
CA LEU A 169 -4.69 -2.50 8.60
C LEU A 169 -3.23 -2.48 8.15
N PHE A 170 -2.51 -1.38 8.36
CA PHE A 170 -1.12 -1.26 7.93
C PHE A 170 -0.18 -2.16 8.74
N SER A 171 -0.44 -2.31 10.04
CA SER A 171 0.29 -3.24 10.91
C SER A 171 0.09 -4.70 10.51
N LEU A 172 -1.13 -5.07 10.08
CA LEU A 172 -1.39 -6.41 9.52
C LEU A 172 -0.56 -6.65 8.26
N ALA A 173 -0.59 -5.72 7.32
CA ALA A 173 0.17 -5.84 6.08
C ALA A 173 1.69 -5.91 6.31
N GLN A 174 2.21 -5.24 7.34
CA GLN A 174 3.62 -5.24 7.71
C GLN A 174 4.14 -6.63 8.10
N GLN A 175 3.25 -7.54 8.49
CA GLN A 175 3.59 -8.93 8.84
C GLN A 175 3.83 -9.81 7.61
N TYR A 176 3.37 -9.40 6.43
CA TYR A 176 3.57 -10.16 5.21
C TYR A 176 5.05 -10.42 4.93
N ARG A 177 5.34 -11.65 4.58
CA ARG A 177 6.64 -12.11 4.07
C ARG A 177 6.41 -12.99 2.86
N TYR A 178 7.16 -12.74 1.79
CA TYR A 178 7.12 -13.57 0.59
C TYR A 178 7.71 -14.94 0.88
N SER A 179 7.00 -16.01 0.49
CA SER A 179 7.44 -17.39 0.75
C SER A 179 8.44 -17.90 -0.26
N GLY A 180 8.31 -17.46 -1.51
CA GLY A 180 9.11 -17.96 -2.63
C GLY A 180 8.74 -19.37 -3.09
N THR A 181 7.59 -19.90 -2.63
CA THR A 181 7.09 -21.24 -3.00
C THR A 181 5.88 -21.12 -3.91
N THR A 182 5.68 -22.13 -4.73
CA THR A 182 4.55 -22.26 -5.64
C THR A 182 3.62 -23.39 -5.23
N ARG A 183 2.39 -23.42 -5.77
CA ARG A 183 1.49 -24.56 -5.57
C ARG A 183 2.05 -25.88 -6.07
N ASP A 184 2.86 -25.84 -7.14
CA ASP A 184 3.55 -27.04 -7.65
C ASP A 184 4.55 -27.61 -6.63
N ASP A 185 5.23 -26.75 -5.85
CA ASP A 185 6.12 -27.21 -4.77
C ASP A 185 5.34 -27.95 -3.68
N PHE A 186 4.13 -27.49 -3.35
CA PHE A 186 3.26 -28.15 -2.38
C PHE A 186 2.71 -29.47 -2.92
N ALA A 187 2.31 -29.54 -4.19
CA ALA A 187 1.87 -30.76 -4.84
C ALA A 187 3.00 -31.82 -4.86
N ALA A 188 4.23 -31.37 -5.13
CA ALA A 188 5.41 -32.23 -5.13
C ALA A 188 5.93 -32.56 -3.71
N LYS A 189 5.42 -31.91 -2.66
CA LYS A 189 5.88 -32.06 -1.25
C LYS A 189 7.40 -31.93 -1.11
N ASN A 190 7.99 -31.02 -1.88
CA ASN A 190 9.45 -30.85 -1.94
C ASN A 190 10.02 -30.14 -0.69
N ALA A 191 11.33 -29.92 -0.65
CA ALA A 191 12.01 -29.31 0.48
C ALA A 191 11.57 -27.84 0.70
N ALA A 192 11.29 -27.10 -0.40
CA ALA A 192 10.84 -25.70 -0.33
C ALA A 192 9.46 -25.60 0.34
N ALA A 193 8.51 -26.46 -0.03
CA ALA A 193 7.19 -26.51 0.60
C ALA A 193 7.26 -26.85 2.09
N ARG A 194 8.12 -27.80 2.48
CA ARG A 194 8.30 -28.15 3.90
C ARG A 194 8.89 -27.00 4.71
N ALA A 195 9.91 -26.34 4.19
CA ALA A 195 10.50 -25.16 4.83
C ALA A 195 9.51 -23.98 4.95
N ALA A 196 8.64 -23.81 3.95
CA ALA A 196 7.60 -22.79 3.98
C ALA A 196 6.53 -23.10 5.05
N LEU A 197 6.10 -24.35 5.17
CA LEU A 197 5.17 -24.79 6.22
C LEU A 197 5.75 -24.58 7.63
N GLU A 198 7.02 -24.92 7.84
CA GLU A 198 7.70 -24.72 9.12
C GLU A 198 7.78 -23.22 9.49
N LYS A 199 8.06 -22.37 8.50
CA LYS A 199 8.29 -20.94 8.72
C LYS A 199 7.00 -20.11 8.81
N PHE A 200 6.00 -20.42 7.97
CA PHE A 200 4.80 -19.61 7.80
C PHE A 200 3.52 -20.27 8.32
N GLY A 201 3.59 -21.56 8.67
CA GLY A 201 2.45 -22.35 9.13
C GLY A 201 1.61 -22.94 8.01
N GLU A 202 0.58 -23.66 8.39
CA GLU A 202 -0.34 -24.33 7.46
C GLU A 202 -1.30 -23.32 6.82
N LEU A 203 -1.64 -23.58 5.56
CA LEU A 203 -2.63 -22.82 4.80
C LEU A 203 -3.96 -23.57 4.74
N PRO A 204 -5.10 -22.86 4.66
CA PRO A 204 -6.37 -23.48 4.33
C PRO A 204 -6.29 -24.23 2.99
N THR A 205 -6.90 -25.41 2.93
CA THR A 205 -6.83 -26.29 1.76
C THR A 205 -7.37 -25.63 0.49
N ASP A 206 -8.45 -24.87 0.63
CA ASP A 206 -9.08 -24.11 -0.46
C ASP A 206 -8.15 -23.04 -1.07
N VAL A 207 -7.31 -22.41 -0.25
CA VAL A 207 -6.30 -21.45 -0.72
C VAL A 207 -5.14 -22.18 -1.38
N LEU A 208 -4.69 -23.28 -0.78
CA LEU A 208 -3.59 -24.09 -1.33
C LEU A 208 -3.94 -24.67 -2.70
N GLU A 209 -5.17 -25.16 -2.87
CA GLU A 209 -5.70 -25.66 -4.14
C GLU A 209 -6.02 -24.55 -5.15
N GLY A 210 -6.03 -23.29 -4.72
CA GLY A 210 -6.34 -22.13 -5.56
C GLY A 210 -7.83 -21.96 -5.86
N THR A 211 -8.72 -22.69 -5.17
CA THR A 211 -10.17 -22.57 -5.30
C THR A 211 -10.70 -21.30 -4.64
N ARG A 212 -10.01 -20.82 -3.60
CA ARG A 212 -10.32 -19.56 -2.91
C ARG A 212 -9.16 -18.58 -3.08
N ARG A 213 -9.41 -17.54 -3.87
CA ARG A 213 -8.50 -16.42 -4.12
C ARG A 213 -9.21 -15.09 -3.91
N SER A 214 -8.46 -14.04 -3.60
CA SER A 214 -9.00 -12.67 -3.57
C SER A 214 -9.55 -12.29 -4.95
N ARG A 215 -10.67 -11.57 -4.99
CA ARG A 215 -11.20 -10.99 -6.24
C ARG A 215 -10.23 -10.01 -6.92
N PHE A 216 -9.22 -9.53 -6.20
CA PHE A 216 -8.16 -8.66 -6.68
C PHE A 216 -6.88 -9.41 -7.02
N ALA A 217 -6.88 -10.74 -6.89
CA ALA A 217 -5.74 -11.54 -7.25
C ALA A 217 -5.53 -11.50 -8.78
N PRO A 218 -4.29 -11.26 -9.23
CA PRO A 218 -3.97 -11.30 -10.65
C PRO A 218 -4.09 -12.72 -11.19
N PRO A 219 -4.21 -12.89 -12.53
CA PRO A 219 -4.08 -14.20 -13.13
C PRO A 219 -2.71 -14.79 -12.82
N ILE A 220 -2.66 -16.12 -12.63
CA ILE A 220 -1.42 -16.83 -12.38
C ILE A 220 -0.64 -16.92 -13.68
N ASN A 221 0.56 -16.37 -13.71
CA ASN A 221 1.49 -16.51 -14.82
C ASN A 221 2.24 -17.84 -14.67
N ARG A 222 1.63 -18.96 -15.09
CA ARG A 222 2.35 -20.21 -15.20
C ARG A 222 3.35 -20.07 -16.35
N ARG A 223 4.63 -19.87 -16.02
CA ARG A 223 5.70 -20.04 -17.01
C ARG A 223 5.59 -21.50 -17.46
N SER A 224 5.20 -21.71 -18.71
CA SER A 224 5.21 -23.04 -19.30
C SER A 224 6.63 -23.58 -19.14
N SER A 225 6.77 -24.68 -18.45
CA SER A 225 8.04 -25.43 -18.24
C SER A 225 8.57 -26.04 -19.54
N GLN A 226 8.18 -25.50 -20.72
CA GLN A 226 8.53 -26.04 -22.03
C GLN A 226 9.69 -25.32 -22.72
N ASP A 227 10.25 -24.23 -22.17
CA ASP A 227 11.41 -23.55 -22.79
C ASP A 227 12.78 -24.02 -22.25
N GLY A 228 12.84 -25.20 -21.65
CA GLY A 228 14.07 -25.80 -21.09
C GLY A 228 14.79 -26.78 -22.02
N LYS A 229 14.46 -26.86 -23.32
CA LYS A 229 15.15 -27.78 -24.23
C LYS A 229 15.32 -27.19 -25.62
N GLN A 230 16.01 -26.05 -25.69
CA GLN A 230 16.67 -25.66 -26.94
C GLN A 230 18.17 -25.86 -26.77
N GLU A 231 18.66 -26.86 -27.54
CA GLU A 231 20.06 -27.22 -27.71
C GLU A 231 20.92 -25.95 -27.94
N ARG A 232 21.94 -25.83 -27.11
CA ARG A 232 23.08 -24.96 -27.41
C ARG A 232 23.80 -25.54 -28.62
N THR A 233 23.57 -24.97 -29.79
CA THR A 233 24.50 -25.07 -30.88
C THR A 233 25.52 -23.96 -30.72
N ASP A 234 26.73 -24.38 -30.38
CA ASP A 234 27.92 -23.54 -30.36
C ASP A 234 28.16 -22.90 -31.74
N THR A 235 28.27 -21.59 -31.77
CA THR A 235 29.07 -20.90 -32.77
C THR A 235 29.73 -19.70 -32.11
N PRO A 236 31.06 -19.63 -32.08
CA PRO A 236 31.77 -18.51 -31.48
C PRO A 236 31.92 -17.39 -32.49
N SER A 237 31.48 -16.19 -32.20
CA SER A 237 31.91 -15.01 -32.95
C SER A 237 32.03 -13.80 -32.02
N ALA A 238 33.27 -13.41 -31.84
CA ALA A 238 33.86 -12.07 -31.69
C ALA A 238 33.21 -11.05 -30.75
N ALA A 239 34.00 -10.70 -29.73
CA ALA A 239 33.91 -9.47 -28.98
C ALA A 239 34.04 -8.20 -29.86
N PRO A 240 33.52 -7.06 -29.37
CA PRO A 240 34.43 -5.95 -29.18
C PRO A 240 34.43 -5.44 -27.72
N THR A 241 35.62 -5.12 -27.34
CA THR A 241 36.13 -4.36 -26.20
C THR A 241 35.62 -2.93 -26.16
N ASP A 242 35.73 -2.39 -24.90
CA ASP A 242 35.82 -0.97 -24.51
C ASP A 242 34.48 -0.31 -24.15
N GLU A 243 34.35 0.40 -23.10
CA GLU A 243 35.28 1.11 -22.18
C GLU A 243 34.60 1.32 -20.83
N ALA A 244 35.39 1.23 -19.80
CA ALA A 244 35.09 1.67 -18.44
C ALA A 244 35.12 3.20 -18.34
N THR A 245 34.18 3.76 -17.59
CA THR A 245 34.45 4.99 -16.85
C THR A 245 33.85 4.85 -15.44
N GLU A 246 34.73 4.56 -14.52
CA GLU A 246 34.63 4.86 -13.11
C GLU A 246 34.69 6.39 -12.97
N ASP A 247 33.81 6.97 -12.18
CA ASP A 247 34.08 8.23 -11.50
C ASP A 247 33.55 8.13 -10.06
N ASP A 248 34.53 7.78 -9.23
CA ASP A 248 34.58 7.96 -7.80
C ASP A 248 34.89 9.44 -7.53
N ALA A 249 34.08 10.14 -6.78
CA ALA A 249 34.50 11.36 -6.11
C ALA A 249 33.82 11.46 -4.74
N ASN A 250 34.55 10.89 -3.81
CA ASN A 250 34.62 11.24 -2.40
C ASN A 250 35.02 12.73 -2.28
N ASP A 251 34.27 13.54 -1.53
CA ASP A 251 34.81 14.74 -0.94
C ASP A 251 34.34 14.91 0.51
N ASP A 252 35.24 14.54 1.39
CA ASP A 252 35.28 14.91 2.79
C ASP A 252 35.82 16.34 2.90
N GLY A 253 35.08 17.21 3.57
CA GLY A 253 35.56 18.57 3.88
C GLY A 253 35.04 19.03 5.24
N ALA A 254 35.86 18.79 6.25
CA ALA A 254 35.68 19.20 7.64
C ALA A 254 36.03 20.69 7.88
N ALA A 255 35.47 21.20 9.01
CA ALA A 255 35.99 22.25 9.92
C ALA A 255 35.81 23.71 9.45
N SER A 256 35.35 24.56 10.27
CA SER A 256 35.68 25.11 11.55
C SER A 256 34.98 26.46 11.76
N ASP A 257 34.42 26.63 12.94
CA ASP A 257 34.69 27.65 13.96
C ASP A 257 34.36 29.14 13.76
N GLU A 258 33.72 29.63 14.84
CA GLU A 258 33.75 30.99 15.41
C GLU A 258 32.83 32.03 14.73
N ASP A 259 31.86 32.67 15.38
CA ASP A 259 31.92 33.55 16.55
C ASP A 259 30.52 34.07 16.89
N GLU A 260 30.17 34.10 18.18
CA GLU A 260 29.24 35.04 18.85
C GLU A 260 29.92 36.44 18.92
N PRO A 261 29.32 37.56 19.30
CA PRO A 261 28.00 37.83 19.90
C PRO A 261 27.33 39.16 19.44
N ALA A 262 26.05 39.30 19.72
CA ALA A 262 25.42 40.47 20.38
C ALA A 262 23.87 40.31 20.41
#